data_acba32660bb181e324741d5865ea89b7
#
_entry.id   acba32660bb181e324741d5865ea89b7
#
_cell.length_a   1.000
_cell.length_b   1.000
_cell.length_c   1.000
_cell.angle_alpha   90.00
_cell.angle_beta   90.00
_cell.angle_gamma   90.00
#
_symmetry.space_group_name_H-M   'P 1'
#
loop_
_entity.id
_entity.type
_entity.pdbx_description
1 polymer ?
#
loop_
_entity_poly.entity_id
_entity_poly.type
_entity_poly.pdbx_seq_one_letter_code
_entity_poly.pdbx_strand_id
1 'polypeptide(L)'
;SSNGNIGTPTAFDQTLLPVSAGVYQIVKQYGTNGTAGAAGYPYRVIHKPVSGSVKVGIGSTEIRTADWSVVTTTGRITLAANIGHAITGISKASSAVVTLGAHTYVTGMSVGFKSVLGMTQINGLRGLITSYDATTITVNINSSAFSVYTSGGETNTAPQTGETVSCGFEFDWPVRFN
;
A
#
# COMPACT_ATOMS: atom_id res chain seq x y z
N SER A 1 15.10 -24.17 -13.50
CA SER A 1 15.27 -23.69 -12.13
C SER A 1 14.09 -22.82 -11.77
N SER A 2 13.24 -23.31 -10.90
CA SER A 2 12.13 -22.60 -10.33
C SER A 2 12.67 -21.52 -9.38
N ASN A 3 12.62 -20.25 -9.77
CA ASN A 3 12.67 -19.20 -8.78
C ASN A 3 11.30 -19.11 -8.09
N GLY A 4 10.92 -20.15 -7.37
CA GLY A 4 10.11 -19.97 -6.20
C GLY A 4 10.95 -19.14 -5.23
N ASN A 5 10.44 -18.04 -4.74
CA ASN A 5 11.10 -17.27 -3.71
C ASN A 5 11.32 -18.20 -2.51
N ILE A 6 12.57 -18.65 -2.28
CA ILE A 6 12.95 -19.47 -1.13
C ILE A 6 13.17 -18.60 0.12
N GLY A 7 12.78 -17.33 0.06
CA GLY A 7 12.77 -16.41 1.18
C GLY A 7 11.35 -16.15 1.70
N THR A 8 11.26 -15.62 2.90
CA THR A 8 9.98 -15.15 3.45
C THR A 8 9.37 -14.10 2.53
N PRO A 9 8.08 -14.22 2.13
CA PRO A 9 7.43 -13.24 1.27
C PRO A 9 7.48 -11.84 1.87
N THR A 10 7.74 -10.85 1.00
CA THR A 10 7.66 -9.42 1.36
C THR A 10 6.48 -8.80 0.62
N ALA A 11 5.93 -7.69 1.14
CA ALA A 11 4.81 -6.99 0.50
C ALA A 11 5.13 -6.44 -0.91
N PHE A 12 6.37 -6.56 -1.37
CA PHE A 12 6.87 -5.90 -2.60
C PHE A 12 7.37 -6.88 -3.68
N ASP A 13 7.13 -8.18 -3.50
CA ASP A 13 7.69 -9.20 -4.40
C ASP A 13 7.04 -9.23 -5.79
N GLN A 14 5.76 -8.90 -5.89
CA GLN A 14 4.99 -8.92 -7.13
C GLN A 14 4.03 -7.74 -7.21
N THR A 15 3.94 -7.11 -8.38
CA THR A 15 2.88 -6.13 -8.66
C THR A 15 1.55 -6.85 -8.84
N LEU A 16 0.50 -6.36 -8.19
CA LEU A 16 -0.86 -6.88 -8.33
C LEU A 16 -1.50 -6.38 -9.64
N LEU A 17 -2.32 -7.23 -10.26
CA LEU A 17 -3.09 -6.85 -11.44
C LEU A 17 -4.41 -6.19 -11.03
N PRO A 18 -4.68 -4.92 -11.41
CA PRO A 18 -5.94 -4.28 -11.12
C PRO A 18 -7.11 -5.01 -11.79
N VAL A 19 -8.21 -5.23 -11.06
CA VAL A 19 -9.46 -5.84 -11.57
C VAL A 19 -10.57 -4.81 -11.58
N SER A 20 -10.74 -4.09 -10.48
CA SER A 20 -11.66 -2.97 -10.33
C SER A 20 -11.16 -2.05 -9.21
N ALA A 21 -11.87 -0.96 -8.92
CA ALA A 21 -11.46 -0.06 -7.85
C ALA A 21 -11.29 -0.80 -6.53
N GLY A 22 -10.08 -0.74 -5.96
CA GLY A 22 -9.71 -1.41 -4.70
C GLY A 22 -9.62 -2.93 -4.76
N VAL A 23 -9.84 -3.57 -5.93
CA VAL A 23 -9.77 -5.03 -6.10
C VAL A 23 -8.66 -5.40 -7.07
N TYR A 24 -7.84 -6.34 -6.65
CA TYR A 24 -6.64 -6.77 -7.37
C TYR A 24 -6.55 -8.29 -7.45
N GLN A 25 -5.87 -8.79 -8.49
CA GLN A 25 -5.58 -10.21 -8.68
C GLN A 25 -4.11 -10.49 -8.37
N ILE A 26 -3.86 -11.52 -7.57
CA ILE A 26 -2.50 -12.03 -7.34
C ILE A 26 -2.01 -12.70 -8.63
N VAL A 27 -0.82 -12.30 -9.07
CA VAL A 27 -0.15 -12.89 -10.22
C VAL A 27 1.30 -13.17 -9.89
N LYS A 28 1.86 -14.23 -10.48
CA LYS A 28 3.31 -14.48 -10.53
C LYS A 28 3.83 -14.04 -11.87
N GLN A 29 4.72 -13.06 -11.87
CA GLN A 29 5.43 -12.61 -13.07
C GLN A 29 6.67 -13.46 -13.31
N TYR A 30 6.97 -13.69 -14.58
CA TYR A 30 8.18 -14.36 -15.03
C TYR A 30 9.01 -13.37 -15.85
N GLY A 31 10.18 -12.99 -15.31
CA GLY A 31 11.07 -11.99 -15.90
C GLY A 31 11.38 -10.85 -14.94
N THR A 32 12.42 -10.09 -15.25
CA THR A 32 13.02 -9.13 -14.31
C THR A 32 12.52 -7.69 -14.46
N ASN A 33 11.77 -7.35 -15.51
CA ASN A 33 11.40 -5.97 -15.79
C ASN A 33 10.02 -5.87 -16.43
N GLY A 34 8.98 -5.66 -15.63
CA GLY A 34 7.66 -5.34 -16.17
C GLY A 34 6.56 -5.29 -15.13
N THR A 35 5.57 -4.45 -15.40
CA THR A 35 4.33 -4.39 -14.63
C THR A 35 3.42 -5.53 -15.07
N ALA A 36 2.78 -6.23 -14.13
CA ALA A 36 1.77 -7.26 -14.45
C ALA A 36 0.71 -6.69 -15.38
N GLY A 37 0.43 -7.39 -16.49
CA GLY A 37 -0.50 -6.94 -17.52
C GLY A 37 0.07 -5.97 -18.55
N ALA A 38 1.35 -5.56 -18.46
CA ALA A 38 2.02 -4.84 -19.54
C ALA A 38 2.26 -5.79 -20.73
N ALA A 39 2.08 -5.27 -21.94
CA ALA A 39 2.29 -6.06 -23.16
C ALA A 39 3.71 -6.67 -23.21
N GLY A 40 3.78 -7.99 -23.33
CA GLY A 40 5.05 -8.72 -23.52
C GLY A 40 5.61 -9.41 -22.27
N TYR A 41 4.99 -9.29 -21.10
CA TYR A 41 5.47 -9.99 -19.90
C TYR A 41 4.55 -11.14 -19.52
N PRO A 42 5.01 -12.41 -19.61
CA PRO A 42 4.21 -13.55 -19.21
C PRO A 42 3.99 -13.54 -17.70
N TYR A 43 2.74 -13.71 -17.28
CA TYR A 43 2.36 -13.88 -15.89
C TYR A 43 1.41 -15.08 -15.75
N ARG A 44 1.34 -15.61 -14.55
CA ARG A 44 0.37 -16.63 -14.15
C ARG A 44 -0.54 -16.06 -13.08
N VAL A 45 -1.84 -16.20 -13.25
CA VAL A 45 -2.82 -15.91 -12.21
C VAL A 45 -2.69 -16.95 -11.09
N ILE A 46 -2.61 -16.49 -9.86
CA ILE A 46 -2.56 -17.32 -8.66
C ILE A 46 -3.94 -17.35 -8.03
N HIS A 47 -4.59 -18.50 -8.07
CA HIS A 47 -5.92 -18.68 -7.49
C HIS A 47 -5.88 -19.14 -6.03
N LYS A 48 -4.83 -19.85 -5.62
CA LYS A 48 -4.73 -20.45 -4.27
C LYS A 48 -3.41 -20.05 -3.61
N PRO A 49 -3.28 -18.81 -3.12
CA PRO A 49 -2.16 -18.46 -2.25
C PRO A 49 -2.28 -19.24 -0.92
N VAL A 50 -1.15 -19.57 -0.32
CA VAL A 50 -1.11 -20.21 1.00
C VAL A 50 -1.72 -19.24 2.02
N SER A 51 -2.66 -19.75 2.81
CA SER A 51 -3.34 -18.95 3.83
C SER A 51 -2.33 -18.37 4.84
N GLY A 52 -2.45 -17.08 5.13
CA GLY A 52 -1.58 -16.37 6.08
C GLY A 52 -0.20 -15.96 5.53
N SER A 53 0.17 -16.38 4.31
CA SER A 53 1.46 -15.99 3.70
C SER A 53 1.39 -14.65 2.96
N VAL A 54 0.19 -14.18 2.63
CA VAL A 54 0.01 -12.96 1.82
C VAL A 54 0.34 -11.72 2.62
N LYS A 55 1.16 -10.84 2.03
CA LYS A 55 1.46 -9.50 2.50
C LYS A 55 1.16 -8.51 1.40
N VAL A 56 0.64 -7.34 1.73
CA VAL A 56 0.24 -6.31 0.74
C VAL A 56 0.96 -5.01 1.02
N GLY A 57 1.41 -4.35 -0.05
CA GLY A 57 2.03 -3.05 0.00
C GLY A 57 1.40 -2.05 -0.97
N ILE A 58 1.45 -0.77 -0.62
CA ILE A 58 1.10 0.35 -1.47
C ILE A 58 2.32 1.27 -1.55
N GLY A 59 2.81 1.52 -2.75
CA GLY A 59 4.08 2.21 -2.95
C GLY A 59 5.23 1.44 -2.29
N SER A 60 5.93 2.06 -1.36
CA SER A 60 7.01 1.44 -0.56
C SER A 60 6.59 1.06 0.86
N THR A 61 5.28 1.05 1.16
CA THR A 61 4.77 0.84 2.52
C THR A 61 3.93 -0.43 2.60
N GLU A 62 4.32 -1.38 3.47
CA GLU A 62 3.49 -2.53 3.81
C GLU A 62 2.29 -2.05 4.63
N ILE A 63 1.09 -2.52 4.26
CA ILE A 63 -0.16 -2.16 4.94
C ILE A 63 -0.61 -3.28 5.88
N ARG A 64 -1.32 -2.91 6.94
CA ARG A 64 -1.80 -3.86 7.96
C ARG A 64 -2.75 -4.89 7.34
N THR A 65 -2.74 -6.09 7.88
CA THR A 65 -3.68 -7.16 7.48
C THR A 65 -5.16 -6.79 7.72
N ALA A 66 -5.44 -5.84 8.60
CA ALA A 66 -6.79 -5.31 8.83
C ALA A 66 -7.28 -4.36 7.72
N ASP A 67 -6.38 -3.86 6.86
CA ASP A 67 -6.70 -2.88 5.83
C ASP A 67 -6.92 -3.52 4.45
N TRP A 68 -6.97 -4.84 4.37
CA TRP A 68 -7.26 -5.61 3.16
C TRP A 68 -7.78 -7.00 3.50
N SER A 69 -8.34 -7.67 2.49
CA SER A 69 -8.75 -9.07 2.59
C SER A 69 -8.31 -9.84 1.35
N VAL A 70 -8.16 -11.16 1.47
CA VAL A 70 -7.86 -12.07 0.35
C VAL A 70 -8.86 -13.21 0.30
N VAL A 71 -9.36 -13.50 -0.91
CA VAL A 71 -10.14 -14.70 -1.20
C VAL A 71 -9.17 -15.79 -1.66
N THR A 72 -8.83 -16.71 -0.77
CA THR A 72 -7.80 -17.74 -1.02
C THR A 72 -8.19 -18.77 -2.09
N THR A 73 -9.45 -18.82 -2.51
CA THR A 73 -9.92 -19.68 -3.62
C THR A 73 -9.77 -19.03 -5.00
N THR A 74 -9.66 -17.71 -5.05
CA THR A 74 -9.52 -16.95 -6.30
C THR A 74 -8.24 -16.14 -6.39
N GLY A 75 -7.53 -15.96 -5.28
CA GLY A 75 -6.36 -15.08 -5.20
C GLY A 75 -6.68 -13.60 -5.39
N ARG A 76 -7.91 -13.19 -5.09
CA ARG A 76 -8.31 -11.78 -5.14
C ARG A 76 -8.06 -11.09 -3.83
N ILE A 77 -7.43 -9.93 -3.89
CA ILE A 77 -7.21 -9.01 -2.77
C ILE A 77 -8.18 -7.84 -2.94
N THR A 78 -8.87 -7.50 -1.85
CA THR A 78 -9.71 -6.30 -1.77
C THR A 78 -9.16 -5.40 -0.68
N LEU A 79 -8.81 -4.16 -1.01
CA LEU A 79 -8.42 -3.15 -0.03
C LEU A 79 -9.66 -2.68 0.74
N ALA A 80 -9.46 -2.31 2.00
CA ALA A 80 -10.50 -1.67 2.79
C ALA A 80 -11.00 -0.37 2.12
N ALA A 81 -12.19 0.06 2.47
CA ALA A 81 -12.75 1.31 1.98
C ALA A 81 -11.80 2.48 2.29
N ASN A 82 -11.66 3.40 1.33
CA ASN A 82 -10.82 4.57 1.53
C ASN A 82 -11.33 5.42 2.71
N ILE A 83 -10.40 5.77 3.59
CA ILE A 83 -10.60 6.77 4.64
C ILE A 83 -9.81 8.01 4.21
N GLY A 84 -10.50 9.15 4.10
CA GLY A 84 -9.89 10.41 3.71
C GLY A 84 -10.31 11.54 4.64
N HIS A 85 -9.36 12.42 4.98
CA HIS A 85 -9.61 13.59 5.83
C HIS A 85 -8.87 14.81 5.27
N ALA A 86 -9.55 15.97 5.33
CA ALA A 86 -8.94 17.25 5.03
C ALA A 86 -7.87 17.60 6.06
N ILE A 87 -6.78 18.19 5.60
CA ILE A 87 -5.66 18.63 6.43
C ILE A 87 -5.87 20.10 6.79
N THR A 88 -5.69 20.43 8.08
CA THR A 88 -5.74 21.80 8.59
C THR A 88 -4.39 22.29 9.13
N GLY A 89 -3.42 21.39 9.30
CA GLY A 89 -2.07 21.73 9.74
C GLY A 89 -1.09 20.58 9.55
N ILE A 90 0.18 20.88 9.29
CA ILE A 90 1.29 19.92 9.28
C ILE A 90 2.49 20.56 9.96
N SER A 91 3.08 19.88 10.94
CA SER A 91 4.28 20.35 11.62
C SER A 91 5.54 20.07 10.79
N LYS A 92 6.59 20.88 11.01
CA LYS A 92 7.96 20.59 10.56
C LYS A 92 8.67 19.86 11.71
N ALA A 93 8.81 18.54 11.57
CA ALA A 93 9.40 17.69 12.61
C ALA A 93 10.03 16.44 11.99
N SER A 94 10.85 15.71 12.75
CA SER A 94 11.41 14.41 12.35
C SER A 94 10.34 13.34 12.12
N SER A 95 9.17 13.51 12.76
CA SER A 95 7.94 12.78 12.48
C SER A 95 6.81 13.82 12.38
N ALA A 96 6.26 13.99 11.19
CA ALA A 96 5.26 15.01 10.94
C ALA A 96 3.99 14.76 11.76
N VAL A 97 3.52 15.79 12.46
CA VAL A 97 2.19 15.79 13.08
C VAL A 97 1.22 16.49 12.13
N VAL A 98 0.14 15.82 11.80
CA VAL A 98 -0.89 16.29 10.85
C VAL A 98 -2.18 16.52 11.59
N THR A 99 -2.70 17.72 11.52
CA THR A 99 -3.99 18.11 12.11
C THR A 99 -5.09 17.92 11.08
N LEU A 100 -6.13 17.17 11.45
CA LEU A 100 -7.21 16.74 10.56
C LEU A 100 -8.61 17.14 11.05
N GLY A 101 -8.78 17.36 12.35
CA GLY A 101 -10.08 17.30 13.01
C GLY A 101 -10.47 15.85 13.37
N ALA A 102 -11.71 15.60 13.72
CA ALA A 102 -12.18 14.28 14.13
C ALA A 102 -11.96 13.26 13.01
N HIS A 103 -11.36 12.13 13.34
CA HIS A 103 -10.98 11.09 12.37
C HIS A 103 -11.09 9.68 12.96
N THR A 104 -10.98 8.65 12.08
CA THR A 104 -11.03 7.23 12.44
C THR A 104 -9.68 6.53 12.26
N TYR A 105 -8.62 7.25 11.99
CA TYR A 105 -7.29 6.69 11.85
C TYR A 105 -6.76 6.08 13.15
N VAL A 106 -5.99 5.02 13.03
CA VAL A 106 -5.30 4.36 14.15
C VAL A 106 -3.86 4.06 13.78
N THR A 107 -3.02 3.81 14.80
CA THR A 107 -1.61 3.44 14.62
C THR A 107 -1.44 2.26 13.67
N GLY A 108 -0.44 2.34 12.81
CA GLY A 108 -0.10 1.34 11.81
C GLY A 108 -0.87 1.47 10.49
N MET A 109 -1.91 2.30 10.40
CA MET A 109 -2.51 2.63 9.12
C MET A 109 -1.53 3.42 8.26
N SER A 110 -1.63 3.23 6.94
CA SER A 110 -0.82 3.93 5.95
C SER A 110 -1.66 4.99 5.28
N VAL A 111 -1.14 6.21 5.18
CA VAL A 111 -1.83 7.35 4.56
C VAL A 111 -0.95 8.02 3.51
N GLY A 112 -1.54 8.34 2.37
CA GLY A 112 -0.95 9.17 1.34
C GLY A 112 -1.40 10.63 1.47
N PHE A 113 -0.61 11.55 0.94
CA PHE A 113 -0.83 13.00 1.00
C PHE A 113 -0.99 13.57 -0.38
N LYS A 114 -1.99 14.43 -0.59
CA LYS A 114 -2.17 15.15 -1.86
C LYS A 114 -2.72 16.55 -1.66
N SER A 115 -2.47 17.42 -2.64
CA SER A 115 -3.02 18.77 -2.73
C SER A 115 -2.66 19.69 -1.54
N VAL A 116 -1.57 19.39 -0.84
CA VAL A 116 -1.02 20.25 0.22
C VAL A 116 -0.34 21.46 -0.41
N LEU A 117 -0.62 22.65 0.10
CA LEU A 117 -0.01 23.92 -0.28
C LEU A 117 1.02 24.37 0.75
N GLY A 118 2.07 25.05 0.30
CA GLY A 118 3.24 25.42 1.10
C GLY A 118 4.20 24.25 1.30
N MET A 119 3.82 23.23 2.05
CA MET A 119 4.61 22.00 2.23
C MET A 119 4.40 21.01 1.07
N THR A 120 4.63 21.44 -0.15
CA THR A 120 4.36 20.62 -1.35
C THR A 120 5.22 19.36 -1.45
N GLN A 121 6.34 19.30 -0.75
CA GLN A 121 7.24 18.14 -0.73
C GLN A 121 6.58 16.88 -0.13
N ILE A 122 5.50 17.03 0.66
CA ILE A 122 4.78 15.88 1.24
C ILE A 122 3.81 15.25 0.23
N ASN A 123 3.40 15.99 -0.81
CA ASN A 123 2.48 15.48 -1.82
C ASN A 123 3.05 14.28 -2.56
N GLY A 124 2.27 13.22 -2.68
CA GLY A 124 2.67 11.96 -3.28
C GLY A 124 3.45 11.04 -2.34
N LEU A 125 3.83 11.50 -1.15
CA LEU A 125 4.42 10.63 -0.14
C LEU A 125 3.34 9.81 0.56
N ARG A 126 3.75 8.65 1.06
CA ARG A 126 2.96 7.77 1.92
C ARG A 126 3.73 7.53 3.21
N GLY A 127 3.03 7.61 4.33
CA GLY A 127 3.61 7.35 5.64
C GLY A 127 2.75 6.42 6.49
N LEU A 128 3.39 5.77 7.47
CA LEU A 128 2.72 5.00 8.51
C LEU A 128 2.38 5.91 9.69
N ILE A 129 1.17 5.76 10.20
CA ILE A 129 0.74 6.43 11.43
C ILE A 129 1.42 5.74 12.61
N THR A 130 2.22 6.49 13.35
CA THR A 130 2.95 6.01 14.54
C THR A 130 2.22 6.28 15.84
N SER A 131 1.41 7.35 15.87
CA SER A 131 0.51 7.68 16.97
C SER A 131 -0.64 8.57 16.48
N TYR A 132 -1.70 8.66 17.27
CA TYR A 132 -2.86 9.50 16.97
C TYR A 132 -3.54 9.97 18.26
N ASP A 133 -4.31 11.05 18.15
CA ASP A 133 -5.28 11.51 19.15
C ASP A 133 -6.64 11.79 18.46
N ALA A 134 -7.54 12.51 19.11
CA ALA A 134 -8.87 12.79 18.56
C ALA A 134 -8.87 13.63 17.28
N THR A 135 -7.82 14.40 17.01
CA THR A 135 -7.76 15.41 15.94
C THR A 135 -6.46 15.40 15.15
N THR A 136 -5.45 14.68 15.59
CA THR A 136 -4.14 14.63 14.93
C THR A 136 -3.64 13.21 14.72
N ILE A 137 -2.79 13.04 13.71
CA ILE A 137 -1.99 11.84 13.50
C ILE A 137 -0.51 12.22 13.42
N THR A 138 0.35 11.37 13.93
CA THR A 138 1.80 11.47 13.71
C THR A 138 2.21 10.41 12.69
N VAL A 139 2.94 10.81 11.67
CA VAL A 139 3.42 9.90 10.62
C VAL A 139 4.94 9.83 10.60
N ASN A 140 5.48 8.71 10.12
CA ASN A 140 6.92 8.45 10.01
C ASN A 140 7.61 9.21 8.85
N ILE A 141 7.08 10.38 8.49
CA ILE A 141 7.69 11.24 7.46
C ILE A 141 8.47 12.35 8.16
N ASN A 142 9.75 12.48 7.81
CA ASN A 142 10.57 13.58 8.28
C ASN A 142 10.29 14.84 7.44
N SER A 143 9.57 15.79 8.00
CA SER A 143 9.21 17.06 7.38
C SER A 143 10.05 18.25 7.86
N SER A 144 11.10 18.03 8.66
CA SER A 144 11.90 19.11 9.27
C SER A 144 12.53 20.04 8.25
N ALA A 145 12.91 19.51 7.08
CA ALA A 145 13.51 20.28 5.98
C ALA A 145 12.48 20.76 4.93
N PHE A 146 11.19 20.41 5.07
CA PHE A 146 10.16 20.81 4.12
C PHE A 146 9.79 22.29 4.28
N SER A 147 9.12 22.85 3.28
CA SER A 147 8.52 24.18 3.37
C SER A 147 7.44 24.22 4.47
N VAL A 148 7.05 25.41 4.90
CA VAL A 148 5.97 25.57 5.87
C VAL A 148 4.63 25.23 5.23
N TYR A 149 3.78 24.47 5.92
CA TYR A 149 2.40 24.26 5.51
C TYR A 149 1.65 25.60 5.49
N THR A 150 0.87 25.85 4.44
CA THR A 150 0.04 27.06 4.34
C THR A 150 -1.44 26.76 4.35
N SER A 151 -1.90 25.80 3.57
CA SER A 151 -3.32 25.43 3.50
C SER A 151 -3.56 24.18 2.68
N GLY A 152 -4.79 23.69 2.68
CA GLY A 152 -5.28 22.63 1.80
C GLY A 152 -4.69 21.27 2.08
N GLY A 153 -4.95 20.35 1.18
CA GLY A 153 -4.50 18.97 1.26
C GLY A 153 -5.48 18.03 1.93
N GLU A 154 -5.30 16.78 1.61
CA GLU A 154 -6.02 15.68 2.24
C GLU A 154 -5.11 14.47 2.43
N THR A 155 -5.42 13.68 3.44
CA THR A 155 -4.88 12.33 3.64
C THR A 155 -5.88 11.31 3.10
N ASN A 156 -5.39 10.17 2.59
CA ASN A 156 -6.25 9.04 2.23
C ASN A 156 -5.51 7.70 2.36
N THR A 157 -6.25 6.62 2.61
CA THR A 157 -5.69 5.26 2.71
C THR A 157 -5.61 4.56 1.36
N ALA A 158 -6.44 4.92 0.38
CA ALA A 158 -6.39 4.35 -0.96
C ALA A 158 -5.06 4.66 -1.67
N PRO A 159 -4.64 3.83 -2.63
CA PRO A 159 -3.50 4.13 -3.48
C PRO A 159 -3.69 5.46 -4.22
N GLN A 160 -2.63 6.27 -4.27
CA GLN A 160 -2.59 7.52 -5.04
C GLN A 160 -2.19 7.24 -6.50
N THR A 161 -2.45 8.21 -7.37
CA THR A 161 -1.99 8.16 -8.76
C THR A 161 -0.47 7.94 -8.80
N GLY A 162 -0.03 6.89 -9.51
CA GLY A 162 1.38 6.52 -9.61
C GLY A 162 1.88 5.56 -8.53
N GLU A 163 1.10 5.29 -7.47
CA GLU A 163 1.46 4.25 -6.51
C GLU A 163 1.12 2.86 -7.04
N THR A 164 2.08 1.94 -6.92
CA THR A 164 1.89 0.52 -7.24
C THR A 164 1.32 -0.20 -6.03
N VAL A 165 0.32 -1.06 -6.25
CA VAL A 165 -0.12 -2.05 -5.26
C VAL A 165 0.60 -3.36 -5.54
N SER A 166 1.25 -3.91 -4.53
CA SER A 166 2.09 -5.10 -4.64
C SER A 166 1.78 -6.10 -3.53
N CYS A 167 2.25 -7.31 -3.70
CA CYS A 167 2.12 -8.35 -2.67
C CYS A 167 3.28 -9.34 -2.72
N GLY A 168 3.48 -10.03 -1.59
CA GLY A 168 4.22 -11.28 -1.52
C GLY A 168 3.31 -12.39 -1.03
N PHE A 169 3.58 -13.61 -1.44
CA PHE A 169 2.78 -14.77 -1.11
C PHE A 169 3.54 -16.06 -1.36
N GLU A 170 3.13 -17.13 -0.68
CA GLU A 170 3.49 -18.51 -1.02
C GLU A 170 2.35 -19.16 -1.79
N PHE A 171 2.66 -20.14 -2.64
CA PHE A 171 1.67 -20.93 -3.35
C PHE A 171 2.18 -22.34 -3.61
N ASP A 172 1.27 -23.31 -3.60
CA ASP A 172 1.56 -24.71 -3.85
C ASP A 172 1.55 -25.00 -5.36
N TRP A 173 2.53 -25.79 -5.82
CA TRP A 173 2.52 -26.34 -7.17
C TRP A 173 1.70 -27.62 -7.16
N PRO A 174 0.63 -27.72 -7.96
CA PRO A 174 -0.04 -29.00 -8.14
C PRO A 174 0.91 -29.96 -8.87
N VAL A 175 1.48 -30.91 -8.16
CA VAL A 175 2.24 -32.01 -8.74
C VAL A 175 1.27 -33.12 -9.14
N ARG A 176 1.33 -33.58 -10.40
CA ARG A 176 0.71 -34.84 -10.80
C ARG A 176 1.69 -35.96 -10.51
N PHE A 177 1.26 -36.90 -9.69
CA PHE A 177 1.90 -38.20 -9.62
C PHE A 177 1.31 -39.04 -10.76
N ASN A 178 2.17 -39.51 -11.67
CA ASN A 178 1.81 -40.51 -12.68
C ASN A 178 2.03 -41.89 -12.09
#